data_7b75b081cb2b747425dbe2d025cb846e
#
_entry.id   7b75b081cb2b747425dbe2d025cb846e
#
_cell.length_a   1.000
_cell.length_b   1.000
_cell.length_c   1.000
_cell.angle_alpha   90.00
_cell.angle_beta   90.00
_cell.angle_gamma   90.00
#
_symmetry.space_group_name_H-M   'P 1'
#
loop_
_entity.id
_entity.type
_entity.pdbx_description
1 polymer ?
#
loop_
_entity_poly.entity_id
_entity_poly.type
_entity_poly.pdbx_seq_one_letter_code
_entity_poly.pdbx_strand_id
1 'polypeptide(L)'
;EWIAARTGAFAAIVAEDSAVGVIGFAALSTYRDRAGYRTTVENSVYVHRDHQRRGVGRLLLTALLDVARSSGFHTVIARIDSQSVGSIALHKSLGFVEVGVERQIGRKFGRWLDSIIMQRFLSD
;
A
#
# COMPACT_ATOMS: atom_id res chain seq x y z
N GLU A 1 14.84 13.46 -2.03
CA GLU A 1 14.31 12.13 -2.36
C GLU A 1 13.63 12.18 -3.71
N TRP A 2 13.65 11.06 -4.36
CA TRP A 2 13.22 10.97 -5.73
C TRP A 2 12.34 9.74 -5.93
N ILE A 3 11.26 9.86 -6.69
CA ILE A 3 10.32 8.78 -6.94
C ILE A 3 10.25 8.53 -8.45
N ALA A 4 10.43 7.27 -8.83
CA ALA A 4 10.19 6.79 -10.19
C ALA A 4 8.98 5.88 -10.21
N ALA A 5 8.14 6.02 -11.25
CA ALA A 5 6.94 5.22 -11.43
C ALA A 5 7.08 4.36 -12.67
N ARG A 6 6.63 3.11 -12.56
CA ARG A 6 6.32 2.29 -13.72
C ARG A 6 4.87 2.49 -14.08
N THR A 7 4.60 2.67 -15.36
CA THR A 7 3.23 2.78 -15.86
C THR A 7 2.72 1.40 -16.26
N GLY A 8 1.41 1.24 -16.24
CA GLY A 8 0.74 0.00 -16.62
C GLY A 8 -0.37 -0.33 -15.63
N ALA A 9 -1.07 -1.45 -15.85
CA ALA A 9 -2.21 -1.87 -15.04
C ALA A 9 -1.80 -2.11 -13.58
N PHE A 10 -0.56 -2.56 -13.37
CA PHE A 10 -0.04 -2.83 -12.02
C PHE A 10 1.20 -2.00 -11.79
N ALA A 11 0.98 -0.75 -11.43
CA ALA A 11 2.04 0.22 -11.22
C ALA A 11 2.93 -0.16 -10.04
N ALA A 12 4.21 0.14 -10.17
CA ALA A 12 5.16 0.06 -9.08
C ALA A 12 5.96 1.36 -9.02
N ILE A 13 6.16 1.87 -7.82
CA ILE A 13 6.86 3.12 -7.56
C ILE A 13 7.98 2.84 -6.57
N VAL A 14 9.16 3.39 -6.83
CA VAL A 14 10.28 3.30 -5.88
C VAL A 14 10.67 4.69 -5.40
N ALA A 15 11.08 4.76 -4.14
CA ALA A 15 11.71 5.95 -3.57
C ALA A 15 13.20 5.67 -3.47
N GLU A 16 14.00 6.58 -4.00
CA GLU A 16 15.44 6.48 -3.94
C GLU A 16 16.04 7.66 -3.20
N ASP A 17 17.04 7.36 -2.38
CA ASP A 17 17.92 8.35 -1.79
C ASP A 17 19.20 8.35 -2.59
N SER A 18 19.69 9.51 -2.99
CA SER A 18 20.88 9.62 -3.84
C SER A 18 22.15 9.04 -3.20
N ALA A 19 22.18 8.95 -1.87
CA ALA A 19 23.34 8.44 -1.15
C ALA A 19 23.31 6.92 -0.96
N VAL A 20 22.12 6.32 -0.78
CA VAL A 20 22.00 4.91 -0.37
C VAL A 20 21.19 4.05 -1.33
N GLY A 21 20.55 4.61 -2.35
CA GLY A 21 19.77 3.87 -3.33
C GLY A 21 18.30 3.73 -2.92
N VAL A 22 17.67 2.60 -3.26
CA VAL A 22 16.25 2.39 -3.01
C VAL A 22 15.98 2.24 -1.52
N ILE A 23 15.11 3.09 -0.98
CA ILE A 23 14.75 3.10 0.43
C ILE A 23 13.30 2.68 0.68
N GLY A 24 12.52 2.49 -0.37
CA GLY A 24 11.15 2.03 -0.25
C GLY A 24 10.50 1.78 -1.60
N PHE A 25 9.37 1.12 -1.57
CA PHE A 25 8.57 0.93 -2.79
C PHE A 25 7.09 0.83 -2.43
N ALA A 26 6.26 1.07 -3.45
CA ALA A 26 4.82 0.83 -3.38
C ALA A 26 4.38 0.20 -4.69
N ALA A 27 3.43 -0.70 -4.62
CA ALA A 27 2.96 -1.42 -5.80
C ALA A 27 1.48 -1.71 -5.71
N LEU A 28 0.86 -1.84 -6.88
CA LEU A 28 -0.51 -2.33 -7.03
C LEU A 28 -0.47 -3.75 -7.54
N SER A 29 -1.39 -4.58 -7.07
CA SER A 29 -1.57 -5.94 -7.55
C SER A 29 -3.05 -6.26 -7.73
N THR A 30 -3.32 -7.32 -8.48
CA THR A 30 -4.67 -7.82 -8.69
C THR A 30 -5.31 -8.17 -7.36
N TYR A 31 -6.54 -7.70 -7.14
CA TYR A 31 -7.30 -8.09 -5.96
C TYR A 31 -7.84 -9.52 -6.10
N ARG A 32 -8.55 -9.77 -7.21
CA ARG A 32 -9.07 -11.10 -7.55
C ARG A 32 -9.07 -11.27 -9.06
N ASP A 33 -8.95 -12.52 -9.50
CA ASP A 33 -8.75 -12.89 -10.90
C ASP A 33 -10.02 -12.84 -11.76
N ARG A 34 -11.16 -12.50 -11.18
CA ARG A 34 -12.43 -12.47 -11.92
C ARG A 34 -12.69 -11.08 -12.49
N ALA A 35 -13.32 -11.04 -13.66
CA ALA A 35 -13.59 -9.81 -14.40
C ALA A 35 -14.35 -8.76 -13.58
N GLY A 36 -15.26 -9.19 -12.70
CA GLY A 36 -16.02 -8.26 -11.86
C GLY A 36 -15.17 -7.50 -10.85
N TYR A 37 -13.94 -7.95 -10.58
CA TYR A 37 -13.05 -7.31 -9.61
C TYR A 37 -11.91 -6.54 -10.25
N ARG A 38 -11.91 -6.38 -11.56
CA ARG A 38 -10.78 -5.73 -12.26
C ARG A 38 -10.64 -4.24 -11.95
N THR A 39 -11.65 -3.59 -11.38
CA THR A 39 -11.58 -2.19 -10.95
C THR A 39 -11.08 -2.02 -9.52
N THR A 40 -10.77 -3.12 -8.85
CA THR A 40 -10.22 -3.13 -7.50
C THR A 40 -8.79 -3.63 -7.54
N VAL A 41 -7.90 -2.95 -6.83
CA VAL A 41 -6.50 -3.35 -6.69
C VAL A 41 -6.12 -3.39 -5.22
N GLU A 42 -5.09 -4.16 -4.93
CA GLU A 42 -4.50 -4.21 -3.60
C GLU A 42 -3.17 -3.46 -3.64
N ASN A 43 -2.91 -2.64 -2.62
CA ASN A 43 -1.64 -1.93 -2.54
C ASN A 43 -0.69 -2.60 -1.55
N SER A 44 0.60 -2.44 -1.81
CA SER A 44 1.67 -2.79 -0.89
C SER A 44 2.61 -1.60 -0.78
N VAL A 45 3.01 -1.26 0.45
CA VAL A 45 3.96 -0.18 0.69
C VAL A 45 5.02 -0.71 1.64
N TYR A 46 6.28 -0.53 1.26
CA TYR A 46 7.41 -0.89 2.11
C TYR A 46 8.38 0.27 2.17
N VAL A 47 8.85 0.58 3.38
CA VAL A 47 9.92 1.55 3.60
C VAL A 47 11.00 0.88 4.43
N HIS A 48 12.25 0.98 3.97
CA HIS A 48 13.38 0.43 4.70
C HIS A 48 13.40 1.00 6.13
N ARG A 49 13.61 0.13 7.11
CA ARG A 49 13.44 0.52 8.53
C ARG A 49 14.30 1.70 8.95
N ASP A 50 15.46 1.90 8.33
CA ASP A 50 16.34 3.02 8.66
C ASP A 50 15.83 4.35 8.10
N HIS A 51 14.80 4.31 7.26
CA HIS A 51 14.24 5.49 6.60
C HIS A 51 12.76 5.71 6.92
N GLN A 52 12.22 4.97 7.89
CA GLN A 52 10.85 5.16 8.35
C GLN A 52 10.71 6.48 9.11
N ARG A 53 9.46 6.97 9.20
CA ARG A 53 9.12 8.23 9.90
C ARG A 53 9.72 9.47 9.27
N ARG A 54 10.13 9.40 8.00
CA ARG A 54 10.66 10.54 7.23
C ARG A 54 9.71 10.96 6.12
N GLY A 55 8.46 10.48 6.15
CA GLY A 55 7.47 10.81 5.15
C GLY A 55 7.58 10.01 3.85
N VAL A 56 8.46 9.02 3.78
CA VAL A 56 8.65 8.21 2.56
C VAL A 56 7.41 7.40 2.26
N GLY A 57 6.82 6.76 3.26
CA GLY A 57 5.59 5.97 3.07
C GLY A 57 4.43 6.82 2.57
N ARG A 58 4.25 8.02 3.13
CA ARG A 58 3.22 8.95 2.68
C ARG A 58 3.44 9.39 1.23
N LEU A 59 4.67 9.69 0.88
CA LEU A 59 5.04 10.09 -0.48
C LEU A 59 4.75 8.96 -1.48
N LEU A 60 5.16 7.75 -1.14
CA LEU A 60 4.93 6.57 -1.97
C LEU A 60 3.45 6.27 -2.13
N LEU A 61 2.70 6.22 -1.05
CA LEU A 61 1.29 5.87 -1.10
C LEU A 61 0.48 6.95 -1.82
N THR A 62 0.78 8.22 -1.60
CA THR A 62 0.14 9.33 -2.30
C THR A 62 0.34 9.19 -3.81
N ALA A 63 1.58 8.96 -4.24
CA ALA A 63 1.89 8.79 -5.65
C ALA A 63 1.20 7.56 -6.23
N LEU A 64 1.16 6.46 -5.48
CA LEU A 64 0.51 5.23 -5.94
C LEU A 64 -0.99 5.43 -6.12
N LEU A 65 -1.64 6.15 -5.21
CA LEU A 65 -3.08 6.43 -5.32
C LEU A 65 -3.38 7.30 -6.54
N ASP A 66 -2.51 8.26 -6.86
CA ASP A 66 -2.65 9.08 -8.06
C ASP A 66 -2.54 8.23 -9.33
N VAL A 67 -1.58 7.31 -9.37
CA VAL A 67 -1.42 6.39 -10.49
C VAL A 67 -2.64 5.47 -10.62
N ALA A 68 -3.13 4.94 -9.50
CA ALA A 68 -4.31 4.08 -9.50
C ALA A 68 -5.54 4.81 -10.03
N ARG A 69 -5.73 6.05 -9.61
CA ARG A 69 -6.84 6.88 -10.11
C ARG A 69 -6.72 7.13 -11.59
N SER A 70 -5.54 7.51 -12.06
CA SER A 70 -5.28 7.77 -13.48
C SER A 70 -5.46 6.52 -14.34
N SER A 71 -5.22 5.35 -13.78
CA SER A 71 -5.37 4.07 -14.47
C SER A 71 -6.82 3.57 -14.52
N GLY A 72 -7.75 4.28 -13.89
CA GLY A 72 -9.16 3.96 -13.93
C GLY A 72 -9.63 2.99 -12.85
N PHE A 73 -8.79 2.68 -11.85
CA PHE A 73 -9.22 1.86 -10.74
C PHE A 73 -10.16 2.64 -9.82
N HIS A 74 -11.10 1.94 -9.22
CA HIS A 74 -12.13 2.54 -8.37
C HIS A 74 -11.85 2.33 -6.89
N THR A 75 -11.37 1.15 -6.51
CA THR A 75 -11.21 0.75 -5.12
C THR A 75 -9.80 0.24 -4.87
N VAL A 76 -9.22 0.65 -3.75
CA VAL A 76 -7.93 0.14 -3.28
C VAL A 76 -8.14 -0.56 -1.94
N ILE A 77 -7.64 -1.79 -1.86
CA ILE A 77 -7.65 -2.59 -0.63
C ILE A 77 -6.22 -2.66 -0.10
N ALA A 78 -6.08 -2.54 1.22
CA ALA A 78 -4.81 -2.75 1.91
C ALA A 78 -5.00 -3.82 2.98
N ARG A 79 -4.07 -4.76 3.04
CA ARG A 79 -4.00 -5.73 4.12
C ARG A 79 -2.75 -5.44 4.93
N ILE A 80 -2.94 -5.11 6.20
CA ILE A 80 -1.87 -4.59 7.04
C ILE A 80 -1.80 -5.43 8.31
N ASP A 81 -0.60 -5.90 8.65
CA ASP A 81 -0.35 -6.56 9.92
C ASP A 81 -0.87 -5.68 11.05
N SER A 82 -1.68 -6.25 11.95
CA SER A 82 -2.30 -5.51 13.05
C SER A 82 -1.27 -4.83 13.97
N GLN A 83 -0.03 -5.30 13.96
CA GLN A 83 1.04 -4.71 14.76
C GLN A 83 1.77 -3.56 14.05
N SER A 84 1.51 -3.37 12.78
CA SER A 84 2.11 -2.28 11.99
C SER A 84 1.33 -0.98 12.20
N VAL A 85 1.41 -0.43 13.40
CA VAL A 85 0.64 0.74 13.82
C VAL A 85 0.89 1.94 12.90
N GLY A 86 2.15 2.14 12.52
CA GLY A 86 2.51 3.24 11.62
C GLY A 86 1.87 3.12 10.25
N SER A 87 1.82 1.92 9.69
CA SER A 87 1.19 1.69 8.40
C SER A 87 -0.32 1.90 8.47
N ILE A 88 -0.96 1.42 9.54
CA ILE A 88 -2.40 1.63 9.76
C ILE A 88 -2.69 3.13 9.84
N ALA A 89 -1.92 3.87 10.61
CA ALA A 89 -2.09 5.32 10.76
C ALA A 89 -1.88 6.05 9.42
N LEU A 90 -0.87 5.63 8.66
CA LEU A 90 -0.60 6.19 7.34
C LEU A 90 -1.80 6.03 6.41
N HIS A 91 -2.32 4.81 6.31
CA HIS A 91 -3.48 4.53 5.45
C HIS A 91 -4.71 5.32 5.88
N LYS A 92 -4.97 5.39 7.19
CA LYS A 92 -6.08 6.21 7.71
C LYS A 92 -5.93 7.67 7.31
N SER A 93 -4.71 8.22 7.43
CA SER A 93 -4.46 9.62 7.11
C SER A 93 -4.67 9.93 5.62
N LEU A 94 -4.62 8.92 4.77
CA LEU A 94 -4.83 9.05 3.33
C LEU A 94 -6.21 8.55 2.88
N GLY A 95 -7.16 8.48 3.80
CA GLY A 95 -8.56 8.24 3.47
C GLY A 95 -9.00 6.79 3.46
N PHE A 96 -8.14 5.86 3.88
CA PHE A 96 -8.55 4.46 4.04
C PHE A 96 -9.37 4.30 5.31
N VAL A 97 -10.39 3.45 5.25
CA VAL A 97 -11.19 3.07 6.42
C VAL A 97 -11.03 1.58 6.68
N GLU A 98 -11.07 1.20 7.93
CA GLU A 98 -11.00 -0.21 8.32
C GLU A 98 -12.34 -0.89 8.00
N VAL A 99 -12.29 -2.03 7.32
CA VAL A 99 -13.49 -2.77 6.91
C VAL A 99 -13.53 -4.19 7.48
N GLY A 100 -12.45 -4.67 8.06
CA GLY A 100 -12.45 -6.00 8.66
C GLY A 100 -11.10 -6.40 9.22
N VAL A 101 -11.11 -7.57 9.87
CA VAL A 101 -9.91 -8.18 10.45
C VAL A 101 -9.90 -9.65 10.07
N GLU A 102 -8.80 -10.12 9.52
CA GLU A 102 -8.54 -11.55 9.33
C GLU A 102 -7.69 -12.02 10.50
N ARG A 103 -8.22 -12.92 11.31
CA ARG A 103 -7.57 -13.32 12.55
C ARG A 103 -6.67 -14.52 12.31
N GLN A 104 -5.48 -14.49 12.91
CA GLN A 104 -4.52 -15.58 12.87
C GLN A 104 -4.23 -16.07 11.46
N ILE A 105 -4.12 -15.14 10.53
CA ILE A 105 -3.93 -15.42 9.11
C ILE A 105 -2.45 -15.65 8.78
N GLY A 106 -1.54 -15.17 9.61
CA GLY A 106 -0.11 -15.29 9.42
C GLY A 106 0.58 -15.85 10.64
N ARG A 107 1.82 -16.29 10.45
CA ARG A 107 2.65 -16.84 11.52
C ARG A 107 4.06 -16.28 11.37
N LYS A 108 4.58 -15.66 12.43
CA LYS A 108 5.92 -15.08 12.41
C LYS A 108 6.51 -15.06 13.81
N PHE A 109 7.75 -15.51 13.92
CA PHE A 109 8.46 -15.54 15.21
C PHE A 109 7.66 -16.25 16.31
N GLY A 110 7.02 -17.38 15.98
CA GLY A 110 6.24 -18.13 16.94
C GLY A 110 4.91 -17.50 17.36
N ARG A 111 4.47 -16.45 16.69
CA ARG A 111 3.24 -15.72 17.01
C ARG A 111 2.28 -15.74 15.85
N TRP A 112 1.00 -15.85 16.18
CA TRP A 112 -0.06 -15.66 15.17
C TRP A 112 -0.23 -14.17 14.89
N LEU A 113 -0.46 -13.85 13.62
CA LEU A 113 -0.65 -12.47 13.17
C LEU A 113 -2.05 -12.28 12.61
N ASP A 114 -2.67 -11.18 12.99
CA ASP A 114 -3.92 -10.73 12.40
C ASP A 114 -3.63 -9.71 11.30
N SER A 115 -4.51 -9.65 10.32
CA SER A 115 -4.45 -8.66 9.24
C SER A 115 -5.64 -7.72 9.33
N ILE A 116 -5.37 -6.43 9.35
CA ILE A 116 -6.39 -5.38 9.26
C ILE A 116 -6.65 -5.12 7.79
N ILE A 117 -7.91 -5.18 7.38
CA ILE A 117 -8.29 -4.90 6.00
C ILE A 117 -8.82 -3.47 5.95
N MET A 118 -8.24 -2.67 5.07
CA MET A 118 -8.61 -1.28 4.88
C MET A 118 -8.99 -1.03 3.43
N GLN A 119 -9.81 -0.03 3.19
CA GLN A 119 -10.38 0.23 1.88
C GLN A 119 -10.46 1.73 1.64
N ARG A 120 -10.17 2.12 0.41
CA ARG A 120 -10.38 3.48 -0.04
C ARG A 120 -10.99 3.49 -1.44
N PHE A 121 -12.01 4.33 -1.65
CA PHE A 121 -12.52 4.64 -2.97
C PHE A 121 -11.68 5.77 -3.58
N LEU A 122 -11.40 5.68 -4.89
CA LEU A 122 -10.60 6.66 -5.61
C LEU A 122 -11.44 7.72 -6.29
N SER A 123 -12.68 7.41 -6.59
CA SER A 123 -13.60 8.39 -7.18
C SER A 123 -14.32 9.16 -6.09
N ASP A 124 -14.61 10.38 -6.37
CA ASP A 124 -15.32 11.29 -5.46
C ASP A 124 -16.81 10.98 -5.39
#